data_ebca8ec51306c6d7debcd80348c535cc
#
_entry.id   ebca8ec51306c6d7debcd80348c535cc
#
_cell.length_a   1.000
_cell.length_b   1.000
_cell.length_c   1.000
_cell.angle_alpha   90.00
_cell.angle_beta   90.00
_cell.angle_gamma   90.00
#
_symmetry.space_group_name_H-M   'P 1'
#
loop_
_entity.id
_entity.type
_entity.pdbx_description
1 polymer ?
#
loop_
_entity_poly.entity_id
_entity_poly.type
_entity_poly.pdbx_seq_one_letter_code
_entity_poly.pdbx_strand_id
1 'polypeptide(L)'
;DYKLHKLGYKLIDPSVIFGLPIELLAKTFDGKFHTSPNTAMKSLWLNGDINDMRLNVMARTKVLKTYVTINNIAVAFVAIHNAIAMVHALEVSKINQRQGFGKKIMQQIAGWASLNGAHYLSVITVHNNFPAKSLYEHLKMSEVGNYHYRIKL
;
A
#
# COMPACT_ATOMS: atom_id res chain seq x y z
N ASP A 1 13.56 13.58 18.43
CA ASP A 1 12.17 13.55 18.95
C ASP A 1 11.99 14.32 20.27
N TYR A 2 12.88 14.20 21.21
CA TYR A 2 12.81 14.92 22.48
C TYR A 2 12.77 16.44 22.34
N LYS A 3 13.58 17.00 21.42
CA LYS A 3 13.61 18.45 21.15
C LYS A 3 12.26 18.94 20.58
N LEU A 4 11.67 18.19 19.65
CA LEU A 4 10.37 18.53 19.05
C LEU A 4 9.26 18.46 20.11
N HIS A 5 9.30 17.46 20.98
CA HIS A 5 8.34 17.35 22.08
C HIS A 5 8.40 18.58 23.02
N LYS A 6 9.60 19.01 23.43
CA LYS A 6 9.78 20.24 24.24
C LYS A 6 9.29 21.51 23.53
N LEU A 7 9.32 21.55 22.20
CA LEU A 7 8.81 22.67 21.40
C LEU A 7 7.29 22.60 21.15
N GLY A 8 6.58 21.67 21.80
CA GLY A 8 5.12 21.51 21.70
C GLY A 8 4.63 20.74 20.48
N TYR A 9 5.53 20.04 19.75
CA TYR A 9 5.10 19.15 18.66
C TYR A 9 4.47 17.86 19.20
N LYS A 10 3.31 17.50 18.69
CA LYS A 10 2.62 16.24 18.99
C LYS A 10 2.96 15.19 17.95
N LEU A 11 3.08 13.94 18.42
CA LEU A 11 3.24 12.77 17.56
C LEU A 11 1.88 12.40 16.97
N ILE A 12 1.83 12.17 15.65
CA ILE A 12 0.64 11.68 14.95
C ILE A 12 1.02 10.57 13.97
N ASP A 13 0.07 9.72 13.64
CA ASP A 13 0.12 8.66 12.64
C ASP A 13 1.38 7.79 12.74
N PRO A 14 1.69 7.20 13.91
CA PRO A 14 2.77 6.24 13.99
C PRO A 14 2.50 5.11 12.99
N SER A 15 3.46 4.89 12.10
CA SER A 15 3.32 3.98 10.97
C SER A 15 4.42 2.93 10.97
N VAL A 16 4.08 1.76 10.47
CA VAL A 16 4.98 0.60 10.35
C VAL A 16 5.18 0.29 8.86
N ILE A 17 6.41 -0.03 8.50
CA ILE A 17 6.79 -0.47 7.17
C ILE A 17 6.98 -1.98 7.22
N PHE A 18 6.19 -2.70 6.42
CA PHE A 18 6.36 -4.13 6.19
C PHE A 18 7.07 -4.36 4.87
N GLY A 19 7.87 -5.43 4.82
CA GLY A 19 8.55 -5.80 3.60
C GLY A 19 8.93 -7.28 3.54
N LEU A 20 9.17 -7.77 2.31
CA LEU A 20 9.74 -9.09 2.06
C LEU A 20 10.39 -9.15 0.67
N PRO A 21 11.36 -10.06 0.46
CA PRO A 21 11.81 -10.41 -0.89
C PRO A 21 10.65 -10.94 -1.74
N ILE A 22 10.48 -10.43 -2.97
CA ILE A 22 9.36 -10.81 -3.85
C ILE A 22 9.34 -12.31 -4.16
N GLU A 23 10.47 -12.97 -4.17
CA GLU A 23 10.59 -14.41 -4.41
C GLU A 23 9.86 -15.27 -3.37
N LEU A 24 9.67 -14.74 -2.15
CA LEU A 24 8.99 -15.43 -1.05
C LEU A 24 7.47 -15.32 -1.12
N LEU A 25 6.93 -14.46 -1.97
CA LEU A 25 5.50 -14.30 -2.15
C LEU A 25 5.03 -15.03 -3.42
N ALA A 26 4.00 -15.86 -3.26
CA ALA A 26 3.34 -16.47 -4.41
C ALA A 26 2.83 -15.40 -5.37
N LYS A 27 3.13 -15.54 -6.66
CA LYS A 27 2.82 -14.56 -7.70
C LYS A 27 1.64 -15.04 -8.52
N THR A 28 0.76 -14.11 -8.91
CA THR A 28 -0.25 -14.33 -9.93
C THR A 28 -0.12 -13.23 -11.00
N PHE A 29 -0.58 -13.51 -12.21
CA PHE A 29 -0.37 -12.64 -13.38
C PHE A 29 -1.67 -12.27 -14.09
N ASP A 30 -2.80 -12.60 -13.47
CA ASP A 30 -4.16 -12.36 -13.98
C ASP A 30 -4.75 -11.00 -13.56
N GLY A 31 -3.95 -10.15 -12.94
CA GLY A 31 -4.35 -8.81 -12.48
C GLY A 31 -4.63 -7.83 -13.61
N LYS A 32 -5.54 -6.91 -13.36
CA LYS A 32 -5.80 -5.76 -14.25
C LYS A 32 -5.02 -4.55 -13.77
N PHE A 33 -4.10 -4.09 -14.62
CA PHE A 33 -3.19 -2.99 -14.36
C PHE A 33 -3.54 -1.79 -15.24
N HIS A 34 -3.51 -0.60 -14.67
CA HIS A 34 -3.93 0.63 -15.32
C HIS A 34 -2.88 1.72 -15.15
N THR A 35 -2.73 2.57 -16.16
CA THR A 35 -1.86 3.77 -16.11
C THR A 35 -2.47 4.92 -15.32
N SER A 36 -3.80 4.92 -15.18
CA SER A 36 -4.58 5.88 -14.40
C SER A 36 -5.77 5.19 -13.73
N PRO A 37 -6.26 5.70 -12.59
CA PRO A 37 -7.39 5.09 -11.92
C PRO A 37 -8.70 5.36 -12.68
N ASN A 38 -9.52 4.33 -12.84
CA ASN A 38 -10.88 4.47 -13.37
C ASN A 38 -11.87 4.92 -12.28
N THR A 39 -13.13 5.19 -12.65
CA THR A 39 -14.17 5.66 -11.74
C THR A 39 -14.46 4.69 -10.60
N ALA A 40 -14.50 3.38 -10.88
CA ALA A 40 -14.77 2.37 -9.85
C ALA A 40 -13.64 2.30 -8.81
N MET A 41 -12.38 2.40 -9.24
CA MET A 41 -11.23 2.46 -8.33
C MET A 41 -11.29 3.71 -7.44
N LYS A 42 -11.59 4.87 -8.01
CA LYS A 42 -11.73 6.13 -7.25
C LYS A 42 -12.86 6.02 -6.21
N SER A 43 -14.01 5.46 -6.59
CA SER A 43 -15.13 5.25 -5.65
C SER A 43 -14.75 4.34 -4.49
N LEU A 44 -14.01 3.27 -4.77
CA LEU A 44 -13.56 2.34 -3.73
C LEU A 44 -12.58 3.03 -2.75
N TRP A 45 -11.66 3.83 -3.25
CA TRP A 45 -10.74 4.60 -2.42
C TRP A 45 -11.42 5.68 -1.58
N LEU A 46 -12.39 6.41 -2.14
CA LEU A 46 -13.17 7.40 -1.37
C LEU A 46 -13.90 6.77 -0.19
N ASN A 47 -14.39 5.53 -0.35
CA ASN A 47 -15.03 4.77 0.73
C ASN A 47 -14.02 4.26 1.78
N GLY A 48 -12.72 4.26 1.46
CA GLY A 48 -11.60 3.89 2.32
C GLY A 48 -10.76 5.08 2.82
N ASP A 49 -11.31 6.28 2.82
CA ASP A 49 -10.66 7.54 3.26
C ASP A 49 -9.43 7.96 2.40
N ILE A 50 -9.30 7.45 1.20
CA ILE A 50 -8.30 7.90 0.21
C ILE A 50 -8.93 8.99 -0.67
N ASN A 51 -8.69 10.23 -0.31
CA ASN A 51 -9.25 11.41 -0.97
C ASN A 51 -8.47 11.86 -2.22
N ASP A 52 -8.99 12.86 -2.93
CA ASP A 52 -8.37 13.41 -4.14
C ASP A 52 -6.95 13.93 -3.93
N MET A 53 -6.60 14.45 -2.75
CA MET A 53 -5.24 14.87 -2.46
C MET A 53 -4.25 13.69 -2.52
N ARG A 54 -4.62 12.54 -1.97
CA ARG A 54 -3.81 11.32 -2.05
C ARG A 54 -3.74 10.79 -3.49
N LEU A 55 -4.84 10.80 -4.23
CA LEU A 55 -4.86 10.44 -5.66
C LEU A 55 -3.93 11.33 -6.48
N ASN A 56 -3.90 12.64 -6.21
CA ASN A 56 -2.98 13.59 -6.86
C ASN A 56 -1.50 13.30 -6.53
N VAL A 57 -1.19 12.87 -5.31
CA VAL A 57 0.17 12.44 -4.95
C VAL A 57 0.58 11.21 -5.76
N MET A 58 -0.28 10.20 -5.86
CA MET A 58 -0.02 9.01 -6.69
C MET A 58 0.18 9.39 -8.17
N ALA A 59 -0.66 10.28 -8.70
CA ALA A 59 -0.57 10.72 -10.10
C ALA A 59 0.75 11.42 -10.41
N ARG A 60 1.30 12.20 -9.48
CA ARG A 60 2.56 12.94 -9.64
C ARG A 60 3.82 12.07 -9.52
N THR A 61 3.71 10.83 -9.06
CA THR A 61 4.83 9.90 -8.98
C THR A 61 5.48 9.72 -10.36
N LYS A 62 6.78 9.98 -10.48
CA LYS A 62 7.51 9.96 -11.77
C LYS A 62 8.20 8.63 -12.09
N VAL A 63 8.34 7.74 -11.11
CA VAL A 63 8.92 6.41 -11.32
C VAL A 63 7.89 5.47 -11.94
N LEU A 64 8.33 4.28 -12.37
CA LEU A 64 7.44 3.25 -12.90
C LEU A 64 6.35 2.92 -11.88
N LYS A 65 5.11 3.02 -12.29
CA LYS A 65 3.94 2.87 -11.42
C LYS A 65 2.77 2.25 -12.16
N THR A 66 1.86 1.69 -11.39
CA THR A 66 0.56 1.22 -11.91
C THR A 66 -0.53 1.28 -10.83
N TYR A 67 -1.75 1.25 -11.28
CA TYR A 67 -2.95 1.08 -10.46
C TYR A 67 -3.49 -0.32 -10.75
N VAL A 68 -3.76 -1.10 -9.71
CA VAL A 68 -4.20 -2.49 -9.87
C VAL A 68 -5.58 -2.67 -9.24
N THR A 69 -6.43 -3.48 -9.88
CA THR A 69 -7.75 -3.80 -9.36
C THR A 69 -8.11 -5.26 -9.61
N ILE A 70 -8.89 -5.80 -8.69
CA ILE A 70 -9.57 -7.10 -8.82
C ILE A 70 -11.08 -6.85 -8.85
N ASN A 71 -11.68 -6.99 -10.02
CA ASN A 71 -13.15 -6.95 -10.23
C ASN A 71 -13.86 -5.75 -9.56
N ASN A 72 -13.17 -4.61 -9.42
CA ASN A 72 -13.65 -3.45 -8.66
C ASN A 72 -13.97 -3.75 -7.18
N ILE A 73 -13.46 -4.87 -6.64
CA ILE A 73 -13.62 -5.29 -5.24
C ILE A 73 -12.41 -4.88 -4.41
N ALA A 74 -11.22 -4.99 -4.98
CA ALA A 74 -9.96 -4.58 -4.36
C ALA A 74 -9.19 -3.67 -5.30
N VAL A 75 -8.47 -2.72 -4.74
CA VAL A 75 -7.66 -1.75 -5.47
C VAL A 75 -6.39 -1.43 -4.70
N ALA A 76 -5.29 -1.16 -5.41
CA ALA A 76 -4.06 -0.64 -4.84
C ALA A 76 -3.29 0.21 -5.87
N PHE A 77 -2.39 1.03 -5.37
CA PHE A 77 -1.37 1.71 -6.15
C PHE A 77 -0.01 1.10 -5.82
N VAL A 78 0.83 0.94 -6.84
CA VAL A 78 2.21 0.48 -6.65
C VAL A 78 3.17 1.29 -7.51
N ALA A 79 4.32 1.61 -6.95
CA ALA A 79 5.41 2.29 -7.64
C ALA A 79 6.74 1.57 -7.35
N ILE A 80 7.63 1.51 -8.35
CA ILE A 80 8.94 0.85 -8.23
C ILE A 80 10.04 1.91 -8.24
N HIS A 81 10.88 1.87 -7.22
CA HIS A 81 12.10 2.67 -7.14
C HIS A 81 13.24 1.82 -6.56
N ASN A 82 14.43 1.85 -7.18
CA ASN A 82 15.59 1.09 -6.74
C ASN A 82 15.29 -0.40 -6.47
N ALA A 83 14.58 -1.05 -7.40
CA ALA A 83 14.15 -2.45 -7.31
C ALA A 83 13.23 -2.79 -6.11
N ILE A 84 12.65 -1.79 -5.45
CA ILE A 84 11.65 -1.95 -4.40
C ILE A 84 10.30 -1.52 -4.96
N ALA A 85 9.33 -2.43 -4.94
CA ALA A 85 7.94 -2.12 -5.23
C ALA A 85 7.24 -1.71 -3.94
N MET A 86 6.82 -0.45 -3.86
CA MET A 86 6.08 0.09 -2.71
C MET A 86 4.60 0.14 -3.01
N VAL A 87 3.83 -0.57 -2.19
CA VAL A 87 2.36 -0.65 -2.28
C VAL A 87 1.74 0.42 -1.40
N HIS A 88 0.78 1.15 -1.96
CA HIS A 88 0.02 2.17 -1.26
C HIS A 88 -1.46 2.01 -1.50
N ALA A 89 -2.26 2.53 -0.57
CA ALA A 89 -3.71 2.65 -0.73
C ALA A 89 -4.37 1.32 -1.13
N LEU A 90 -3.96 0.22 -0.51
CA LEU A 90 -4.64 -1.06 -0.68
C LEU A 90 -5.98 -1.00 0.04
N GLU A 91 -7.08 -1.11 -0.73
CA GLU A 91 -8.43 -1.11 -0.22
C GLU A 91 -9.21 -2.32 -0.76
N VAL A 92 -10.02 -2.90 0.10
CA VAL A 92 -10.99 -3.95 -0.25
C VAL A 92 -12.38 -3.47 0.16
N SER A 93 -13.36 -3.58 -0.72
CA SER A 93 -14.72 -3.16 -0.44
C SER A 93 -15.24 -3.82 0.85
N LYS A 94 -15.94 -3.06 1.69
CA LYS A 94 -16.35 -3.50 3.04
C LYS A 94 -17.08 -4.84 3.05
N ILE A 95 -17.96 -5.06 2.07
CA ILE A 95 -18.76 -6.30 1.96
C ILE A 95 -17.93 -7.52 1.51
N ASN A 96 -16.73 -7.30 0.96
CA ASN A 96 -15.84 -8.35 0.46
C ASN A 96 -14.57 -8.54 1.33
N GLN A 97 -14.48 -7.86 2.45
CA GLN A 97 -13.37 -8.06 3.39
C GLN A 97 -13.38 -9.48 3.97
N ARG A 98 -12.22 -9.95 4.44
CA ARG A 98 -12.03 -11.28 5.03
C ARG A 98 -12.28 -12.46 4.08
N GLN A 99 -12.35 -12.20 2.76
CA GLN A 99 -12.54 -13.20 1.70
C GLN A 99 -11.26 -13.43 0.86
N GLY A 100 -10.11 -12.99 1.36
CA GLY A 100 -8.81 -13.24 0.71
C GLY A 100 -8.42 -12.24 -0.40
N PHE A 101 -9.24 -11.22 -0.70
CA PHE A 101 -8.94 -10.25 -1.77
C PHE A 101 -7.69 -9.42 -1.48
N GLY A 102 -7.40 -9.08 -0.23
CA GLY A 102 -6.16 -8.40 0.15
C GLY A 102 -4.92 -9.24 -0.18
N LYS A 103 -4.94 -10.53 0.13
CA LYS A 103 -3.87 -11.47 -0.26
C LYS A 103 -3.75 -11.55 -1.77
N LYS A 104 -4.87 -11.73 -2.47
CA LYS A 104 -4.90 -11.90 -3.93
C LYS A 104 -4.31 -10.68 -4.66
N ILE A 105 -4.68 -9.46 -4.26
CA ILE A 105 -4.14 -8.26 -4.90
C ILE A 105 -2.63 -8.09 -4.63
N MET A 106 -2.14 -8.44 -3.44
CA MET A 106 -0.71 -8.43 -3.13
C MET A 106 0.07 -9.43 -4.00
N GLN A 107 -0.48 -10.61 -4.26
CA GLN A 107 0.12 -11.62 -5.15
C GLN A 107 0.16 -11.15 -6.61
N GLN A 108 -0.85 -10.45 -7.09
CA GLN A 108 -0.87 -9.83 -8.43
C GLN A 108 0.17 -8.71 -8.52
N ILE A 109 0.27 -7.88 -7.50
CA ILE A 109 1.31 -6.83 -7.43
C ILE A 109 2.70 -7.45 -7.46
N ALA A 110 2.94 -8.52 -6.72
CA ALA A 110 4.24 -9.23 -6.71
C ALA A 110 4.58 -9.77 -8.10
N GLY A 111 3.61 -10.32 -8.83
CA GLY A 111 3.78 -10.76 -10.22
C GLY A 111 4.19 -9.61 -11.14
N TRP A 112 3.43 -8.52 -11.14
CA TRP A 112 3.74 -7.34 -11.93
C TRP A 112 5.11 -6.73 -11.57
N ALA A 113 5.38 -6.55 -10.29
CA ALA A 113 6.60 -5.95 -9.80
C ALA A 113 7.85 -6.80 -10.18
N SER A 114 7.76 -8.11 -10.07
CA SER A 114 8.81 -9.05 -10.49
C SER A 114 9.12 -8.92 -11.98
N LEU A 115 8.10 -8.84 -12.85
CA LEU A 115 8.27 -8.63 -14.30
C LEU A 115 8.88 -7.26 -14.63
N ASN A 116 8.75 -6.29 -13.74
CA ASN A 116 9.28 -4.93 -13.90
C ASN A 116 10.55 -4.66 -13.08
N GLY A 117 11.27 -5.71 -12.70
CA GLY A 117 12.62 -5.62 -12.11
C GLY A 117 12.66 -5.30 -10.62
N ALA A 118 11.54 -5.42 -9.91
CA ALA A 118 11.57 -5.32 -8.46
C ALA A 118 11.99 -6.65 -7.83
N HIS A 119 12.82 -6.58 -6.80
CA HIS A 119 13.27 -7.73 -6.01
C HIS A 119 12.67 -7.72 -4.59
N TYR A 120 12.13 -6.60 -4.18
CA TYR A 120 11.57 -6.42 -2.84
C TYR A 120 10.20 -5.77 -2.90
N LEU A 121 9.29 -6.21 -2.05
CA LEU A 121 7.96 -5.65 -1.89
C LEU A 121 7.85 -4.98 -0.52
N SER A 122 7.33 -3.78 -0.48
CA SER A 122 7.13 -3.02 0.75
C SER A 122 5.75 -2.39 0.80
N VAL A 123 5.21 -2.25 1.99
CA VAL A 123 3.92 -1.57 2.24
C VAL A 123 3.96 -0.85 3.58
N ILE A 124 3.23 0.25 3.67
CA ILE A 124 3.15 1.07 4.88
C ILE A 124 1.72 1.09 5.38
N THR A 125 1.56 0.97 6.69
CA THR A 125 0.27 1.16 7.35
C THR A 125 0.44 1.86 8.70
N VAL A 126 -0.61 2.54 9.18
CA VAL A 126 -0.59 3.10 10.53
C VAL A 126 -0.60 1.98 11.57
N HIS A 127 0.05 2.22 12.69
CA HIS A 127 0.28 1.20 13.72
C HIS A 127 -1.00 0.56 14.28
N ASN A 128 -2.10 1.31 14.32
CA ASN A 128 -3.41 0.84 14.81
C ASN A 128 -4.31 0.21 13.72
N ASN A 129 -3.83 0.07 12.48
CA ASN A 129 -4.57 -0.64 11.43
C ASN A 129 -4.34 -2.16 11.56
N PHE A 130 -4.98 -2.78 12.55
CA PHE A 130 -4.84 -4.21 12.83
C PHE A 130 -5.24 -5.11 11.65
N PRO A 131 -6.31 -4.84 10.88
CA PRO A 131 -6.63 -5.66 9.70
C PRO A 131 -5.51 -5.70 8.65
N ALA A 132 -4.89 -4.56 8.35
CA ALA A 132 -3.77 -4.48 7.41
C ALA A 132 -2.53 -5.20 7.96
N LYS A 133 -2.18 -4.97 9.23
CA LYS A 133 -1.05 -5.67 9.88
C LYS A 133 -1.24 -7.19 9.82
N SER A 134 -2.42 -7.69 10.20
CA SER A 134 -2.74 -9.12 10.13
C SER A 134 -2.60 -9.68 8.72
N LEU A 135 -2.99 -8.94 7.67
CA LEU A 135 -2.78 -9.34 6.28
C LEU A 135 -1.29 -9.49 5.96
N TYR A 136 -0.47 -8.49 6.32
CA TYR A 136 0.96 -8.50 5.99
C TYR A 136 1.72 -9.59 6.75
N GLU A 137 1.42 -9.79 8.02
CA GLU A 137 1.96 -10.89 8.84
C GLU A 137 1.56 -12.26 8.25
N HIS A 138 0.31 -12.42 7.81
CA HIS A 138 -0.15 -13.65 7.14
C HIS A 138 0.60 -13.90 5.82
N LEU A 139 0.99 -12.85 5.11
CA LEU A 139 1.85 -12.92 3.92
C LEU A 139 3.33 -13.14 4.26
N LYS A 140 3.67 -13.30 5.55
CA LYS A 140 5.06 -13.47 6.04
C LYS A 140 5.96 -12.26 5.78
N MET A 141 5.36 -11.08 5.66
CA MET A 141 6.11 -9.83 5.62
C MET A 141 6.63 -9.50 7.03
N SER A 142 7.84 -8.98 7.10
CA SER A 142 8.48 -8.55 8.35
C SER A 142 8.36 -7.05 8.51
N GLU A 143 8.30 -6.56 9.75
CA GLU A 143 8.48 -5.15 10.05
C GLU A 143 9.94 -4.76 9.79
N VAL A 144 10.17 -3.84 8.85
CA VAL A 144 11.50 -3.42 8.41
C VAL A 144 11.81 -1.98 8.79
N GLY A 145 10.84 -1.26 9.31
CA GLY A 145 11.00 0.11 9.78
C GLY A 145 9.72 0.72 10.30
N ASN A 146 9.85 1.87 10.89
CA ASN A 146 8.72 2.67 11.36
C ASN A 146 9.02 4.16 11.21
N TYR A 147 7.99 4.98 11.20
CA TYR A 147 8.08 6.43 11.25
C TYR A 147 6.80 7.03 11.84
N HIS A 148 6.83 8.31 12.12
CA HIS A 148 5.67 9.08 12.55
C HIS A 148 5.80 10.53 12.11
N TYR A 149 4.71 11.25 12.11
CA TYR A 149 4.72 12.69 11.88
C TYR A 149 4.74 13.45 13.21
N ARG A 150 5.27 14.65 13.16
CA ARG A 150 5.25 15.61 14.25
C ARG A 150 4.57 16.88 13.78
N ILE A 151 3.50 17.28 14.45
CA ILE A 151 2.77 18.52 14.15
C ILE A 151 2.78 19.46 15.34
N LYS A 152 2.81 20.74 15.06
CA LYS A 152 2.59 21.81 16.02
C LYS A 152 1.27 22.48 15.66
N LEU A 153 0.31 22.45 16.58
CA LEU A 153 -1.01 23.10 16.45
C LEU A 153 -0.93 24.51 16.99
#